data_569600282755d616f7b4c9e74cce3e32
#
_entry.id   569600282755d616f7b4c9e74cce3e32
#
_cell.length_a   1.000
_cell.length_b   1.000
_cell.length_c   1.000
_cell.angle_alpha   90.00
_cell.angle_beta   90.00
_cell.angle_gamma   90.00
#
_symmetry.space_group_name_H-M   'P 1'
#
loop_
_entity.id
_entity.type
_entity.pdbx_description
1 polymer ?
#
loop_
_entity_poly.entity_id
_entity_poly.type
_entity_poly.pdbx_seq_one_letter_code
_entity_poly.pdbx_strand_id
1 'polypeptide(L)'
;MVEVLVLYYSRTGRTEALANAIVEGIESVEGASAKLKRVDYATVNDFISCDAVAFGSPNYFSYMAGVMKDFFDKALSIRERVAGKPSVAFTSGGGSSNSALLSLERMISSFRLEKAADGVVSQREPSEENLRACKKLGETLAKRALERSEVPKD
;
A
#
# COMPACT_ATOMS: atom_id res chain seq x y z
N MET A 1 -4.45 10.01 -16.54
CA MET A 1 -4.13 10.13 -15.09
C MET A 1 -3.97 8.74 -14.50
N VAL A 2 -2.90 8.51 -13.75
CA VAL A 2 -2.73 7.21 -13.07
C VAL A 2 -3.54 7.19 -11.77
N GLU A 3 -4.10 6.04 -11.45
CA GLU A 3 -4.83 5.82 -10.20
C GLU A 3 -4.01 4.92 -9.27
N VAL A 4 -3.76 5.41 -8.07
CA VAL A 4 -3.02 4.69 -7.03
C VAL A 4 -3.99 4.24 -5.95
N LEU A 5 -4.10 2.93 -5.78
CA LEU A 5 -4.97 2.35 -4.74
C LEU A 5 -4.23 2.39 -3.40
N VAL A 6 -4.88 2.93 -2.38
CA VAL A 6 -4.40 2.85 -1.00
C VAL A 6 -5.35 1.91 -0.27
N LEU A 7 -4.90 0.68 -0.07
CA LEU A 7 -5.69 -0.41 0.48
C LEU A 7 -5.23 -0.67 1.91
N TYR A 8 -6.13 -0.53 2.88
CA TYR A 8 -5.73 -0.59 4.28
C TYR A 8 -6.79 -1.26 5.15
N TYR A 9 -6.33 -1.73 6.30
CA TYR A 9 -7.21 -2.08 7.40
C TYR A 9 -6.82 -1.25 8.62
N SER A 10 -7.81 -0.76 9.35
CA SER A 10 -7.59 0.01 10.58
C SER A 10 -8.70 -0.28 11.57
N ARG A 11 -8.31 -0.58 12.79
CA ARG A 11 -9.27 -0.82 13.88
C ARG A 11 -9.38 0.38 14.80
N THR A 12 -8.26 1.03 15.09
CA THR A 12 -8.20 2.13 16.06
C THR A 12 -7.94 3.49 15.42
N GLY A 13 -7.77 3.54 14.10
CA GLY A 13 -7.52 4.77 13.36
C GLY A 13 -6.05 5.07 13.11
N ARG A 14 -5.12 4.29 13.66
CA ARG A 14 -3.68 4.54 13.47
C ARG A 14 -3.24 4.26 12.04
N THR A 15 -3.58 3.09 11.52
CA THR A 15 -3.26 2.75 10.13
C THR A 15 -3.96 3.70 9.16
N GLU A 16 -5.20 4.08 9.47
CA GLU A 16 -5.96 5.03 8.66
C GLU A 16 -5.25 6.39 8.57
N ALA A 17 -4.69 6.88 9.68
CA ALA A 17 -3.93 8.14 9.68
C ALA A 17 -2.73 8.07 8.75
N LEU A 18 -2.02 6.94 8.72
CA LEU A 18 -0.91 6.71 7.80
C LEU A 18 -1.41 6.66 6.35
N ALA A 19 -2.52 5.98 6.12
CA ALA A 19 -3.14 5.87 4.79
C ALA A 19 -3.54 7.24 4.25
N ASN A 20 -4.12 8.10 5.09
CA ASN A 20 -4.50 9.45 4.70
C ASN A 20 -3.27 10.29 4.31
N ALA A 21 -2.15 10.13 5.01
CA ALA A 21 -0.91 10.83 4.66
C ALA A 21 -0.37 10.36 3.31
N ILE A 22 -0.47 9.07 3.02
CA ILE A 22 -0.07 8.52 1.71
C ILE A 22 -0.95 9.11 0.61
N VAL A 23 -2.26 9.18 0.82
CA VAL A 23 -3.19 9.81 -0.12
C VAL A 23 -2.78 11.26 -0.40
N GLU A 24 -2.45 12.01 0.65
CA GLU A 24 -1.99 13.39 0.50
C GLU A 24 -0.74 13.48 -0.38
N GLY A 25 0.21 12.57 -0.18
CA GLY A 25 1.42 12.51 -1.01
C GLY A 25 1.11 12.19 -2.47
N ILE A 26 0.23 11.23 -2.72
CA ILE A 26 -0.19 10.87 -4.08
C ILE A 26 -0.85 12.06 -4.77
N GLU A 27 -1.80 12.69 -4.09
CA GLU A 27 -2.57 13.81 -4.66
C GLU A 27 -1.71 15.05 -4.90
N SER A 28 -0.54 15.15 -4.28
CA SER A 28 0.39 16.26 -4.52
C SER A 28 1.15 16.10 -5.84
N VAL A 29 1.08 14.95 -6.48
CA VAL A 29 1.78 14.65 -7.74
C VAL A 29 0.83 14.88 -8.91
N GLU A 30 1.19 15.81 -9.80
CA GLU A 30 0.38 16.09 -10.97
C GLU A 30 0.28 14.84 -11.86
N GLY A 31 -0.93 14.51 -12.29
CA GLY A 31 -1.18 13.35 -13.13
C GLY A 31 -1.52 12.08 -12.36
N ALA A 32 -1.55 12.15 -11.02
CA ALA A 32 -1.89 11.00 -10.18
C ALA A 32 -3.11 11.32 -9.31
N SER A 33 -3.94 10.31 -9.09
CA SER A 33 -5.04 10.37 -8.14
C SER A 33 -5.01 9.16 -7.23
N ALA A 34 -5.50 9.33 -6.00
CA ALA A 34 -5.56 8.26 -5.02
C ALA A 34 -6.99 7.72 -4.90
N LYS A 35 -7.07 6.40 -4.75
CA LYS A 35 -8.33 5.73 -4.38
C LYS A 35 -8.08 5.07 -3.03
N LEU A 36 -8.67 5.62 -1.98
CA LEU A 36 -8.54 5.12 -0.61
C LEU A 36 -9.65 4.11 -0.33
N LYS A 37 -9.28 2.91 0.09
CA LYS A 37 -10.27 1.88 0.34
C LYS A 37 -9.88 0.98 1.51
N ARG A 38 -10.82 0.77 2.42
CA ARG A 38 -10.64 -0.26 3.44
C ARG A 38 -10.68 -1.63 2.77
N VAL A 39 -9.77 -2.51 3.18
CA VAL A 39 -9.63 -3.83 2.54
C VAL A 39 -10.88 -4.69 2.72
N ASP A 40 -11.61 -4.51 3.82
CA ASP A 40 -12.85 -5.27 4.07
C ASP A 40 -13.99 -4.89 3.12
N TYR A 41 -13.87 -3.76 2.42
CA TYR A 41 -14.85 -3.33 1.41
C TYR A 41 -14.28 -3.36 -0.01
N ALA A 42 -13.03 -3.75 -0.16
CA ALA A 42 -12.38 -3.79 -1.46
C ALA A 42 -12.67 -5.11 -2.19
N THR A 43 -12.56 -5.05 -3.51
CA THR A 43 -12.67 -6.24 -4.36
C THR A 43 -11.39 -6.44 -5.14
N VAL A 44 -11.19 -7.64 -5.69
CA VAL A 44 -10.02 -7.89 -6.54
C VAL A 44 -10.00 -6.98 -7.76
N ASN A 45 -11.17 -6.50 -8.19
CA ASN A 45 -11.27 -5.57 -9.31
C ASN A 45 -10.60 -4.22 -9.01
N ASP A 46 -10.63 -3.78 -7.75
CA ASP A 46 -9.91 -2.57 -7.33
C ASP A 46 -8.41 -2.74 -7.57
N PHE A 47 -7.89 -3.93 -7.29
CA PHE A 47 -6.48 -4.25 -7.49
C PHE A 47 -6.12 -4.35 -8.98
N ILE A 48 -6.99 -4.96 -9.77
CA ILE A 48 -6.77 -5.11 -11.21
C ILE A 48 -6.76 -3.75 -11.91
N SER A 49 -7.66 -2.86 -11.53
CA SER A 49 -7.86 -1.60 -12.25
C SER A 49 -6.89 -0.49 -11.85
N CYS A 50 -6.18 -0.61 -10.73
CA CYS A 50 -5.23 0.43 -10.31
C CYS A 50 -3.91 0.34 -11.09
N ASP A 51 -3.17 1.45 -11.12
CA ASP A 51 -1.84 1.51 -11.73
C ASP A 51 -0.73 1.21 -10.74
N ALA A 52 -0.99 1.42 -9.45
CA ALA A 52 -0.06 1.17 -8.35
C ALA A 52 -0.85 0.99 -7.07
N VAL A 53 -0.26 0.39 -6.04
CA VAL A 53 -0.98 0.07 -4.81
C VAL A 53 -0.10 0.21 -3.57
N ALA A 54 -0.67 0.78 -2.51
CA ALA A 54 -0.09 0.82 -1.18
C ALA A 54 -0.92 -0.08 -0.27
N PHE A 55 -0.26 -0.98 0.46
CA PHE A 55 -0.91 -1.90 1.39
C PHE A 55 -0.60 -1.49 2.82
N GLY A 56 -1.63 -1.26 3.64
CA GLY A 56 -1.46 -0.85 5.02
C GLY A 56 -2.23 -1.73 6.00
N SER A 57 -1.57 -2.11 7.10
CA SER A 57 -2.15 -2.98 8.11
C SER A 57 -1.56 -2.67 9.48
N PRO A 58 -2.37 -2.83 10.56
CA PRO A 58 -1.77 -2.91 11.88
C PRO A 58 -0.96 -4.20 12.01
N ASN A 59 -0.06 -4.19 13.00
CA ASN A 59 0.70 -5.39 13.37
C ASN A 59 -0.14 -6.19 14.35
N TYR A 60 -0.60 -7.36 13.92
CA TYR A 60 -1.34 -8.31 14.76
C TYR A 60 -0.52 -9.57 14.88
N PHE A 61 0.04 -9.78 16.08
CA PHE A 61 0.86 -10.98 16.38
C PHE A 61 2.01 -11.14 15.37
N SER A 62 2.70 -10.04 15.08
CA SER A 62 3.87 -10.02 14.16
C SER A 62 3.51 -10.30 12.71
N TYR A 63 2.26 -10.06 12.34
CA TYR A 63 1.75 -10.34 11.00
C TYR A 63 0.71 -9.29 10.59
N MET A 64 0.38 -9.27 9.30
CA MET A 64 -0.71 -8.39 8.82
C MET A 64 -2.05 -8.84 9.40
N ALA A 65 -3.03 -7.94 9.43
CA ALA A 65 -4.39 -8.28 9.85
C ALA A 65 -4.95 -9.40 8.97
N GLY A 66 -5.74 -10.28 9.57
CA GLY A 66 -6.32 -11.43 8.87
C GLY A 66 -7.15 -11.05 7.66
N VAL A 67 -7.89 -9.94 7.73
CA VAL A 67 -8.71 -9.47 6.60
C VAL A 67 -7.84 -9.00 5.42
N MET A 68 -6.64 -8.49 5.68
CA MET A 68 -5.68 -8.17 4.62
C MET A 68 -5.15 -9.45 3.97
N LYS A 69 -4.78 -10.44 4.77
CA LYS A 69 -4.32 -11.74 4.25
C LYS A 69 -5.43 -12.41 3.43
N ASP A 70 -6.68 -12.34 3.89
CA ASP A 70 -7.83 -12.86 3.16
C ASP A 70 -7.96 -12.21 1.78
N PHE A 71 -7.72 -10.92 1.70
CA PHE A 71 -7.73 -10.21 0.41
C PHE A 71 -6.69 -10.79 -0.55
N PHE A 72 -5.47 -11.01 -0.08
CA PHE A 72 -4.43 -11.63 -0.90
C PHE A 72 -4.81 -13.05 -1.32
N ASP A 73 -5.42 -13.82 -0.44
CA ASP A 73 -5.87 -15.17 -0.77
C ASP A 73 -6.91 -15.15 -1.89
N LYS A 74 -7.86 -14.20 -1.83
CA LYS A 74 -8.86 -14.03 -2.90
C LYS A 74 -8.25 -13.53 -4.20
N ALA A 75 -7.17 -12.75 -4.12
CA ALA A 75 -6.50 -12.19 -5.29
C ALA A 75 -5.55 -13.20 -5.98
N LEU A 76 -5.34 -14.37 -5.40
CA LEU A 76 -4.42 -15.36 -5.95
C LEU A 76 -4.75 -15.71 -7.40
N SER A 77 -6.03 -15.83 -7.73
CA SER A 77 -6.48 -16.19 -9.08
C SER A 77 -6.21 -15.11 -10.14
N ILE A 78 -5.97 -13.86 -9.71
CA ILE A 78 -5.71 -12.77 -10.67
C ILE A 78 -4.26 -12.28 -10.57
N ARG A 79 -3.38 -13.05 -9.95
CA ARG A 79 -2.00 -12.66 -9.68
C ARG A 79 -1.26 -12.20 -10.94
N GLU A 80 -1.43 -12.89 -12.06
CA GLU A 80 -0.78 -12.53 -13.31
C GLU A 80 -1.25 -11.19 -13.88
N ARG A 81 -2.46 -10.77 -13.53
CA ARG A 81 -3.04 -9.52 -14.02
C ARG A 81 -2.50 -8.29 -13.28
N VAL A 82 -1.88 -8.47 -12.13
CA VAL A 82 -1.34 -7.36 -11.33
C VAL A 82 0.19 -7.35 -11.31
N ALA A 83 0.84 -8.36 -11.84
CA ALA A 83 2.29 -8.47 -11.83
C ALA A 83 2.96 -7.22 -12.42
N GLY A 84 4.02 -6.77 -11.77
CA GLY A 84 4.79 -5.60 -12.20
C GLY A 84 4.27 -4.26 -11.71
N LYS A 85 3.08 -4.19 -11.12
CA LYS A 85 2.56 -2.92 -10.59
C LYS A 85 3.45 -2.41 -9.47
N PRO A 86 3.80 -1.11 -9.46
CA PRO A 86 4.53 -0.52 -8.34
C PRO A 86 3.73 -0.63 -7.05
N SER A 87 4.40 -0.91 -5.95
CA SER A 87 3.73 -1.07 -4.66
C SER A 87 4.63 -0.69 -3.50
N VAL A 88 4.01 -0.35 -2.38
CA VAL A 88 4.67 -0.07 -1.12
C VAL A 88 3.82 -0.64 0.01
N ALA A 89 4.40 -0.76 1.20
CA ALA A 89 3.71 -1.24 2.38
C ALA A 89 3.93 -0.30 3.56
N PHE A 90 2.97 -0.26 4.48
CA PHE A 90 3.06 0.51 5.70
C PHE A 90 2.30 -0.18 6.83
N THR A 91 2.81 -0.07 8.05
CA THR A 91 2.20 -0.73 9.20
C THR A 91 2.18 0.17 10.43
N SER A 92 1.26 -0.12 11.34
CA SER A 92 1.16 0.54 12.64
C SER A 92 1.18 -0.49 13.75
N GLY A 93 1.70 -0.09 14.93
CA GLY A 93 1.73 -0.94 16.10
C GLY A 93 2.89 -1.94 16.10
N GLY A 94 2.88 -2.81 17.11
CA GLY A 94 3.88 -3.88 17.21
C GLY A 94 5.21 -3.48 17.86
N GLY A 95 5.25 -2.34 18.55
CA GLY A 95 6.48 -1.88 19.20
C GLY A 95 7.61 -1.67 18.19
N SER A 96 8.78 -2.21 18.47
CA SER A 96 9.93 -2.11 17.57
C SER A 96 9.96 -3.15 16.45
N SER A 97 8.95 -4.02 16.39
CA SER A 97 8.92 -5.10 15.39
C SER A 97 8.52 -4.58 14.01
N ASN A 98 9.21 -5.04 12.98
CA ASN A 98 8.85 -4.81 11.60
C ASN A 98 8.24 -6.05 10.95
N SER A 99 7.85 -7.04 11.74
CA SER A 99 7.39 -8.34 11.21
C SER A 99 6.14 -8.22 10.35
N ALA A 100 5.20 -7.35 10.73
CA ALA A 100 4.00 -7.14 9.91
C ALA A 100 4.34 -6.49 8.58
N LEU A 101 5.28 -5.53 8.57
CA LEU A 101 5.76 -4.94 7.32
C LEU A 101 6.37 -6.00 6.41
N LEU A 102 7.21 -6.86 6.97
CA LEU A 102 7.82 -7.95 6.21
C LEU A 102 6.78 -8.91 5.65
N SER A 103 5.69 -9.16 6.39
CA SER A 103 4.61 -10.02 5.89
C SER A 103 3.92 -9.42 4.67
N LEU A 104 3.71 -8.11 4.65
CA LEU A 104 3.16 -7.40 3.49
C LEU A 104 4.15 -7.41 2.33
N GLU A 105 5.43 -7.15 2.59
CA GLU A 105 6.45 -7.13 1.54
C GLU A 105 6.67 -8.52 0.94
N ARG A 106 6.45 -9.57 1.72
CA ARG A 106 6.48 -10.95 1.20
C ARG A 106 5.34 -11.16 0.19
N MET A 107 4.16 -10.59 0.44
CA MET A 107 3.05 -10.65 -0.52
C MET A 107 3.36 -9.85 -1.78
N ILE A 108 3.97 -8.68 -1.62
CA ILE A 108 4.42 -7.87 -2.76
C ILE A 108 5.32 -8.72 -3.66
N SER A 109 6.29 -9.40 -3.08
CA SER A 109 7.18 -10.29 -3.81
C SER A 109 6.45 -11.48 -4.44
N SER A 110 5.55 -12.12 -3.67
CA SER A 110 4.81 -13.29 -4.13
C SER A 110 3.87 -12.98 -5.30
N PHE A 111 3.34 -11.77 -5.34
CA PHE A 111 2.49 -11.30 -6.43
C PHE A 111 3.31 -10.69 -7.58
N ARG A 112 4.63 -10.70 -7.47
CA ARG A 112 5.55 -10.15 -8.47
C ARG A 112 5.30 -8.67 -8.74
N LEU A 113 4.88 -7.95 -7.71
CA LEU A 113 4.76 -6.50 -7.77
C LEU A 113 6.15 -5.90 -7.63
N GLU A 114 6.29 -4.66 -8.11
CA GLU A 114 7.55 -3.93 -7.93
C GLU A 114 7.53 -3.22 -6.58
N LYS A 115 8.49 -3.48 -5.72
CA LYS A 115 8.65 -2.70 -4.48
C LYS A 115 9.25 -1.34 -4.84
N ALA A 116 8.43 -0.29 -4.81
CA ALA A 116 8.83 1.04 -5.29
C ALA A 116 9.70 1.79 -4.28
N ALA A 117 9.59 1.48 -3.00
CA ALA A 117 10.36 2.10 -1.93
C ALA A 117 10.26 1.27 -0.66
N ASP A 118 11.14 1.55 0.31
CA ASP A 118 11.06 0.92 1.62
C ASP A 118 9.80 1.37 2.35
N GLY A 119 9.16 0.45 3.07
CA GLY A 119 7.93 0.72 3.78
C GLY A 119 8.13 1.55 5.04
N VAL A 120 7.02 1.96 5.64
CA VAL A 120 7.01 2.76 6.86
C VAL A 120 6.39 1.94 8.00
N VAL A 121 7.05 1.95 9.17
CA VAL A 121 6.53 1.35 10.40
C VAL A 121 6.31 2.47 11.41
N SER A 122 5.08 2.61 11.89
CA SER A 122 4.73 3.52 12.98
C SER A 122 4.47 2.68 14.23
N GLN A 123 5.31 2.80 15.25
CA GLN A 123 5.26 1.92 16.42
C GLN A 123 4.08 2.20 17.36
N ARG A 124 3.64 3.45 17.43
CA ARG A 124 2.59 3.92 18.33
C ARG A 124 1.65 4.84 17.56
N GLU A 125 1.07 5.83 18.25
CA GLU A 125 0.35 6.90 17.55
C GLU A 125 1.28 7.49 16.50
N PRO A 126 0.81 7.70 15.27
CA PRO A 126 1.65 8.26 14.21
C PRO A 126 2.23 9.60 14.61
N SER A 127 3.56 9.71 14.60
CA SER A 127 4.28 10.95 14.85
C SER A 127 4.25 11.81 13.58
N GLU A 128 4.63 13.08 13.71
CA GLU A 128 4.79 13.96 12.55
C GLU A 128 5.80 13.37 11.57
N GLU A 129 6.87 12.75 12.08
CA GLU A 129 7.88 12.10 11.25
C GLU A 129 7.28 10.92 10.47
N ASN A 130 6.47 10.09 11.12
CA ASN A 130 5.78 8.98 10.44
C ASN A 130 4.85 9.50 9.34
N LEU A 131 4.11 10.57 9.61
CA LEU A 131 3.19 11.14 8.63
C LEU A 131 3.93 11.74 7.45
N ARG A 132 5.06 12.42 7.70
CA ARG A 132 5.91 12.93 6.61
C ARG A 132 6.48 11.80 5.77
N ALA A 133 6.94 10.72 6.42
CA ALA A 133 7.47 9.55 5.71
C ALA A 133 6.39 8.90 4.84
N CYS A 134 5.15 8.81 5.32
CA CYS A 134 4.04 8.28 4.54
C CYS A 134 3.67 9.20 3.38
N LYS A 135 3.67 10.51 3.58
CA LYS A 135 3.45 11.45 2.49
C LYS A 135 4.51 11.28 1.39
N LYS A 136 5.77 11.18 1.80
CA LYS A 136 6.88 10.93 0.88
C LYS A 136 6.69 9.59 0.14
N LEU A 137 6.26 8.57 0.86
CA LEU A 137 6.00 7.26 0.28
C LEU A 137 4.93 7.34 -0.81
N GLY A 138 3.86 8.09 -0.57
CA GLY A 138 2.81 8.32 -1.56
C GLY A 138 3.32 9.06 -2.79
N GLU A 139 4.14 10.09 -2.60
CA GLU A 139 4.76 10.83 -3.70
C GLU A 139 5.62 9.90 -4.57
N THR A 140 6.46 9.11 -3.92
CA THR A 140 7.36 8.17 -4.62
C THR A 140 6.57 7.15 -5.43
N LEU A 141 5.53 6.58 -4.83
CA LEU A 141 4.69 5.59 -5.49
C LEU A 141 3.96 6.19 -6.71
N ALA A 142 3.41 7.39 -6.56
CA ALA A 142 2.70 8.07 -7.66
C ALA A 142 3.66 8.38 -8.82
N LYS A 143 4.85 8.87 -8.52
CA LYS A 143 5.87 9.16 -9.54
C LYS A 143 6.28 7.88 -10.27
N ARG A 144 6.47 6.79 -9.54
CA ARG A 144 6.82 5.51 -10.17
C ARG A 144 5.69 5.00 -11.06
N ALA A 145 4.44 5.16 -10.64
CA ALA A 145 3.29 4.77 -11.45
C ALA A 145 3.24 5.56 -12.76
N LEU A 146 3.55 6.87 -12.71
CA LEU A 146 3.61 7.70 -13.90
C LEU A 146 4.73 7.28 -14.84
N GLU A 147 5.92 7.01 -14.32
CA GLU A 147 7.05 6.52 -15.13
C GLU A 147 6.68 5.23 -15.85
N ARG A 148 6.05 4.30 -15.12
CA ARG A 148 5.66 3.01 -15.69
C ARG A 148 4.60 3.17 -16.78
N SER A 149 3.67 4.12 -16.64
CA SER A 149 2.62 4.36 -17.61
C SER A 149 3.14 4.93 -18.93
N GLU A 150 4.32 5.55 -18.92
CA GLU A 150 4.94 6.14 -20.11
C GLU A 150 5.76 5.12 -20.90
N VAL A 151 6.02 3.93 -20.35
CA VAL A 151 6.76 2.89 -21.06
C VAL A 151 5.84 2.23 -22.09
N PRO A 152 6.26 2.16 -23.37
CA PRO A 152 5.45 1.50 -24.39
C PRO A 152 5.22 0.03 -24.02
N LYS A 153 3.98 -0.42 -24.19
CA LYS A 153 3.64 -1.83 -24.03
C LYS A 153 3.88 -2.56 -25.34
N ASP A 154 4.68 -3.58 -25.29
CA ASP A 154 4.92 -4.45 -26.45
C ASP A 154 3.72 -5.35 -26.71
#